data_2ca8713a0c880cb74eec27a682413cd1
#
_entry.id   2ca8713a0c880cb74eec27a682413cd1
#
_cell.length_a   1.000
_cell.length_b   1.000
_cell.length_c   1.000
_cell.angle_alpha   90.00
_cell.angle_beta   90.00
_cell.angle_gamma   90.00
#
_symmetry.space_group_name_H-M   'P 1'
#
loop_
_entity.id
_entity.type
_entity.pdbx_description
1 polymer ?
#
loop_
_entity_poly.entity_id
_entity_poly.type
_entity_poly.pdbx_seq_one_letter_code
_entity_poly.pdbx_strand_id
1 'polypeptide(L)'
;MKKTTLIIALLCSIAYTQAQIAAIDSIACDSLQRDTLGLSLQDNDSLTTTEIHPTIDYKAILNDSNLTEIELRSMEWALQWIDTSDCVVLHDTTTLPDSIYKTRLQALPCVIELPYNERVRAFLLRYVKRSPKQVARLMRMSEYYFPLFEEALNRYQLPYELRYLPIIESALNPIARSYVGAAGLWQFMPATGKLYGLEINSLVDERMDPIRATDSACRFLSNLYKIYGDWNLVIAAYNCGGGNVNKAIRRAGGKRDFWSIYPFLPRETRNYVPIFIAANYAMNYGHEHGICKAPIEKAMITDTICINQRMHLQQVSEKLEISMEELRRLNPQYSRDILPGGKDYTLCLPTEKVGLFIEQQDSIIAYKADSLIHNRRAEIDLAKVTSINGAYRVNGVTYYTIKNGDTLGGIAKRFHCSVKQLKQWNGLKSDIIRAGKKLKICK
;
A
#
# COMPACT_ATOMS: atom_id res chain seq x y z
N MET A 1 -47.21 5.29 24.96
CA MET A 1 -45.88 5.78 25.41
C MET A 1 -44.68 4.94 24.96
N LYS A 2 -44.75 3.58 24.88
CA LYS A 2 -43.57 2.74 24.48
C LYS A 2 -43.16 2.83 22.98
N LYS A 3 -44.07 3.16 22.06
CA LYS A 3 -43.75 3.28 20.62
C LYS A 3 -43.04 4.58 20.25
N THR A 4 -43.36 5.69 20.92
CA THR A 4 -42.75 7.00 20.68
C THR A 4 -41.28 7.04 21.17
N THR A 5 -40.96 6.40 22.27
CA THR A 5 -39.61 6.33 22.80
C THR A 5 -38.67 5.50 21.90
N LEU A 6 -39.20 4.45 21.25
CA LEU A 6 -38.44 3.63 20.32
C LEU A 6 -38.08 4.36 19.01
N ILE A 7 -39.00 5.20 18.50
CA ILE A 7 -38.77 6.00 17.29
C ILE A 7 -37.77 7.11 17.54
N ILE A 8 -37.77 7.75 18.71
CA ILE A 8 -36.81 8.78 19.09
C ILE A 8 -35.42 8.17 19.26
N ALA A 9 -35.32 6.97 19.87
CA ALA A 9 -34.04 6.27 19.99
C ALA A 9 -33.49 5.84 18.62
N LEU A 10 -34.34 5.43 17.68
CA LEU A 10 -33.93 5.08 16.31
C LEU A 10 -33.50 6.31 15.51
N LEU A 11 -34.17 7.44 15.64
CA LEU A 11 -33.82 8.70 15.00
C LEU A 11 -32.52 9.29 15.58
N CYS A 12 -32.30 9.18 16.90
CA CYS A 12 -31.04 9.59 17.51
C CYS A 12 -29.86 8.71 17.09
N SER A 13 -30.08 7.40 16.90
CA SER A 13 -29.02 6.50 16.40
C SER A 13 -28.67 6.78 14.93
N ILE A 14 -29.65 7.12 14.09
CA ILE A 14 -29.45 7.51 12.69
C ILE A 14 -28.72 8.85 12.60
N ALA A 15 -29.09 9.84 13.42
CA ALA A 15 -28.44 11.14 13.49
C ALA A 15 -26.98 11.02 14.01
N TYR A 16 -26.73 10.13 14.96
CA TYR A 16 -25.40 9.87 15.49
C TYR A 16 -24.49 9.17 14.46
N THR A 17 -25.03 8.22 13.70
CA THR A 17 -24.30 7.58 12.59
C THR A 17 -24.01 8.56 11.44
N GLN A 18 -24.97 9.45 11.10
CA GLN A 18 -24.73 10.49 10.09
C GLN A 18 -23.69 11.52 10.53
N ALA A 19 -23.70 11.91 11.80
CA ALA A 19 -22.67 12.81 12.36
C ALA A 19 -21.29 12.16 12.39
N GLN A 20 -21.20 10.86 12.69
CA GLN A 20 -19.93 10.12 12.60
C GLN A 20 -19.44 9.96 11.15
N ILE A 21 -20.33 9.73 10.20
CA ILE A 21 -19.97 9.65 8.78
C ILE A 21 -19.47 11.02 8.28
N ALA A 22 -20.15 12.12 8.64
CA ALA A 22 -19.71 13.47 8.28
C ALA A 22 -18.35 13.84 8.94
N ALA A 23 -18.11 13.41 10.18
CA ALA A 23 -16.82 13.59 10.86
C ALA A 23 -15.71 12.76 10.21
N ILE A 24 -16.00 11.53 9.77
CA ILE A 24 -15.06 10.67 9.05
C ILE A 24 -14.74 11.27 7.68
N ASP A 25 -15.74 11.81 6.97
CA ASP A 25 -15.55 12.45 5.67
C ASP A 25 -14.70 13.73 5.78
N SER A 26 -14.86 14.53 6.84
CA SER A 26 -14.04 15.71 7.10
C SER A 26 -12.60 15.36 7.51
N ILE A 27 -12.42 14.35 8.35
CA ILE A 27 -11.10 13.88 8.79
C ILE A 27 -10.35 13.19 7.62
N ALA A 28 -11.05 12.41 6.79
CA ALA A 28 -10.47 11.80 5.60
C ALA A 28 -10.03 12.85 4.58
N CYS A 29 -10.79 13.94 4.41
CA CYS A 29 -10.45 15.03 3.51
C CYS A 29 -9.23 15.82 4.03
N ASP A 30 -9.15 16.10 5.34
CA ASP A 30 -8.07 16.85 5.96
C ASP A 30 -6.77 16.03 6.08
N SER A 31 -6.84 14.72 6.36
CA SER A 31 -5.65 13.88 6.43
C SER A 31 -5.00 13.66 5.07
N LEU A 32 -5.81 13.53 4.01
CA LEU A 32 -5.32 13.44 2.63
C LEU A 32 -4.71 14.76 2.12
N GLN A 33 -5.10 15.91 2.68
CA GLN A 33 -4.48 17.20 2.35
C GLN A 33 -3.14 17.43 3.07
N ARG A 34 -2.92 16.87 4.26
CA ARG A 34 -1.68 17.08 5.02
C ARG A 34 -0.51 16.24 4.54
N ASP A 35 -0.75 15.06 4.00
CA ASP A 35 0.31 14.15 3.52
C ASP A 35 0.88 14.56 2.14
N THR A 36 0.21 15.49 1.41
CA THR A 36 0.63 15.97 0.09
C THR A 36 1.38 17.32 0.10
N LEU A 37 1.57 17.96 1.27
CA LEU A 37 2.23 19.28 1.39
C LEU A 37 3.77 19.18 1.50
N GLY A 38 4.42 18.42 0.64
CA GLY A 38 5.88 18.26 0.60
C GLY A 38 6.59 18.71 -0.67
N LEU A 39 5.89 19.24 -1.67
CA LEU A 39 6.51 19.72 -2.92
C LEU A 39 5.97 21.10 -3.28
N SER A 40 6.81 22.11 -3.05
CA SER A 40 6.60 23.47 -3.59
C SER A 40 6.79 23.45 -5.10
N LEU A 41 5.71 23.60 -5.86
CA LEU A 41 5.74 23.94 -7.27
C LEU A 41 5.57 25.45 -7.41
N GLN A 42 6.55 26.11 -7.99
CA GLN A 42 6.41 27.48 -8.49
C GLN A 42 5.47 27.44 -9.70
N ASP A 43 4.29 28.02 -9.54
CA ASP A 43 3.34 28.25 -10.63
C ASP A 43 3.79 29.47 -11.44
N ASN A 44 4.34 29.23 -12.62
CA ASN A 44 4.38 30.20 -13.70
C ASN A 44 3.59 29.62 -14.87
N ASP A 45 2.30 29.95 -14.96
CA ASP A 45 1.52 29.67 -16.16
C ASP A 45 0.68 30.90 -16.53
N SER A 46 1.17 31.58 -17.58
CA SER A 46 0.35 32.49 -18.39
C SER A 46 -0.45 31.67 -19.42
N LEU A 47 -1.78 31.69 -19.28
CA LEU A 47 -2.73 31.01 -20.15
C LEU A 47 -2.88 31.73 -21.49
N THR A 48 -2.43 31.07 -22.56
CA THR A 48 -2.96 31.30 -23.91
C THR A 48 -3.75 30.07 -24.33
N THR A 49 -5.04 30.27 -24.60
CA THR A 49 -5.96 29.25 -25.12
C THR A 49 -5.64 28.96 -26.58
N THR A 50 -4.91 27.87 -26.82
CA THR A 50 -4.86 27.18 -28.11
C THR A 50 -5.24 25.73 -27.86
N GLU A 51 -6.20 25.21 -28.62
CA GLU A 51 -6.54 23.80 -28.66
C GLU A 51 -5.32 23.02 -29.13
N ILE A 52 -4.50 22.57 -28.17
CA ILE A 52 -3.37 21.70 -28.44
C ILE A 52 -3.87 20.29 -28.14
N HIS A 53 -4.15 19.51 -29.18
CA HIS A 53 -4.07 18.07 -29.08
C HIS A 53 -2.60 17.73 -28.77
N PRO A 54 -2.23 17.35 -27.54
CA PRO A 54 -0.86 17.06 -27.24
C PRO A 54 -0.46 15.79 -27.99
N THR A 55 0.47 15.94 -28.93
CA THR A 55 1.21 14.80 -29.50
C THR A 55 1.86 14.06 -28.32
N ILE A 56 1.40 12.86 -28.05
CA ILE A 56 1.84 12.05 -26.91
C ILE A 56 3.21 11.50 -27.23
N ASP A 57 4.22 11.92 -26.49
CA ASP A 57 5.54 11.30 -26.56
C ASP A 57 5.52 9.93 -25.88
N TYR A 58 5.27 8.88 -26.68
CA TYR A 58 5.27 7.49 -26.25
C TYR A 58 6.59 7.05 -25.61
N LYS A 59 7.72 7.64 -26.04
CA LYS A 59 9.03 7.34 -25.46
C LYS A 59 9.17 7.85 -24.04
N ALA A 60 8.58 9.01 -23.72
CA ALA A 60 8.59 9.55 -22.36
C ALA A 60 7.72 8.73 -21.40
N ILE A 61 6.56 8.20 -21.87
CA ILE A 61 5.70 7.32 -21.07
C ILE A 61 6.39 5.97 -20.79
N LEU A 62 7.16 5.48 -21.76
CA LEU A 62 7.84 4.18 -21.66
C LEU A 62 9.16 4.23 -20.89
N ASN A 63 9.73 5.42 -20.71
CA ASN A 63 10.97 5.67 -19.96
C ASN A 63 10.73 6.29 -18.57
N ASP A 64 9.52 6.18 -18.00
CA ASP A 64 9.25 6.69 -16.66
C ASP A 64 9.98 5.83 -15.62
N SER A 65 11.13 6.34 -15.14
CA SER A 65 12.03 5.62 -14.22
C SER A 65 11.42 5.27 -12.87
N ASN A 66 10.37 5.97 -12.44
CA ASN A 66 9.74 5.72 -11.15
C ASN A 66 8.93 4.41 -11.10
N LEU A 67 8.30 4.04 -12.23
CA LEU A 67 7.61 2.74 -12.35
C LEU A 67 8.59 1.57 -12.33
N THR A 68 9.77 1.75 -12.92
CA THR A 68 10.79 0.69 -13.00
C THR A 68 11.39 0.32 -11.64
N GLU A 69 11.52 1.24 -10.68
CA GLU A 69 12.13 0.93 -9.38
C GLU A 69 11.19 0.11 -8.47
N ILE A 70 9.89 0.43 -8.45
CA ILE A 70 8.88 -0.37 -7.72
C ILE A 70 8.77 -1.75 -8.36
N GLU A 71 8.74 -1.82 -9.68
CA GLU A 71 8.70 -3.07 -10.45
C GLU A 71 9.96 -3.92 -10.21
N LEU A 72 11.16 -3.34 -10.21
CA LEU A 72 12.43 -4.06 -9.96
C LEU A 72 12.49 -4.65 -8.55
N ARG A 73 12.14 -3.89 -7.51
CA ARG A 73 12.10 -4.38 -6.12
C ARG A 73 11.07 -5.49 -5.93
N SER A 74 9.94 -5.39 -6.63
CA SER A 74 8.90 -6.42 -6.62
C SER A 74 9.33 -7.66 -7.37
N MET A 75 10.16 -7.50 -8.41
CA MET A 75 10.78 -8.63 -9.14
C MET A 75 11.78 -9.39 -8.27
N GLU A 76 12.64 -8.70 -7.53
CA GLU A 76 13.59 -9.33 -6.60
C GLU A 76 12.87 -10.17 -5.54
N TRP A 77 11.77 -9.64 -4.99
CA TRP A 77 10.94 -10.40 -4.04
C TRP A 77 10.24 -11.59 -4.70
N ALA A 78 9.65 -11.42 -5.89
CA ALA A 78 8.99 -12.52 -6.60
C ALA A 78 9.96 -13.62 -7.03
N LEU A 79 11.23 -13.29 -7.32
CA LEU A 79 12.26 -14.28 -7.66
C LEU A 79 12.57 -15.25 -6.51
N GLN A 80 12.36 -14.85 -5.26
CA GLN A 80 12.53 -15.74 -4.10
C GLN A 80 11.46 -16.84 -4.02
N TRP A 81 10.35 -16.70 -4.78
CA TRP A 81 9.19 -17.59 -4.71
C TRP A 81 8.97 -18.44 -5.95
N ILE A 82 9.56 -18.06 -7.07
CA ILE A 82 9.22 -18.62 -8.36
C ILE A 82 10.52 -19.02 -9.06
N ASP A 83 10.67 -20.31 -9.30
CA ASP A 83 11.65 -20.76 -10.27
C ASP A 83 11.22 -20.27 -11.67
N THR A 84 12.03 -19.39 -12.24
CA THR A 84 11.75 -18.80 -13.56
C THR A 84 12.42 -19.56 -14.69
N SER A 85 13.14 -20.65 -14.40
CA SER A 85 13.86 -21.46 -15.39
C SER A 85 12.91 -22.08 -16.42
N ASP A 86 11.69 -22.43 -16.00
CA ASP A 86 10.70 -23.10 -16.83
C ASP A 86 9.63 -22.16 -17.44
N CYS A 87 9.78 -20.86 -17.26
CA CYS A 87 8.84 -19.90 -17.84
C CYS A 87 9.13 -19.68 -19.32
N VAL A 88 8.51 -20.49 -20.17
CA VAL A 88 8.58 -20.32 -21.62
C VAL A 88 7.72 -19.10 -22.00
N VAL A 89 8.37 -17.98 -22.19
CA VAL A 89 7.76 -16.82 -22.85
C VAL A 89 8.04 -16.96 -24.34
N LEU A 90 7.03 -17.34 -25.11
CA LEU A 90 7.10 -17.30 -26.55
C LEU A 90 7.16 -15.82 -26.96
N HIS A 91 8.32 -15.38 -27.44
CA HIS A 91 8.48 -14.01 -27.94
C HIS A 91 7.71 -13.84 -29.26
N ASP A 92 6.40 -13.62 -29.16
CA ASP A 92 5.64 -13.11 -30.29
C ASP A 92 5.93 -11.61 -30.45
N THR A 93 6.68 -11.29 -31.51
CA THR A 93 7.03 -9.90 -31.85
C THR A 93 5.93 -9.20 -32.64
N THR A 94 4.91 -9.91 -33.09
CA THR A 94 3.80 -9.33 -33.89
C THR A 94 2.95 -8.41 -33.00
N THR A 95 2.75 -7.18 -33.44
CA THR A 95 1.81 -6.24 -32.80
C THR A 95 0.43 -6.49 -33.39
N LEU A 96 -0.51 -6.89 -32.54
CA LEU A 96 -1.90 -7.08 -32.97
C LEU A 96 -2.51 -5.72 -33.40
N PRO A 97 -3.47 -5.72 -34.34
CA PRO A 97 -4.26 -4.54 -34.67
C PRO A 97 -5.00 -3.99 -33.45
N ASP A 98 -5.16 -2.68 -33.38
CA ASP A 98 -5.83 -1.98 -32.27
C ASP A 98 -7.28 -2.46 -32.08
N SER A 99 -7.94 -2.89 -33.14
CA SER A 99 -9.29 -3.47 -33.09
C SER A 99 -9.35 -4.70 -32.18
N ILE A 100 -8.31 -5.55 -32.18
CA ILE A 100 -8.28 -6.75 -31.34
C ILE A 100 -8.19 -6.38 -29.87
N TYR A 101 -7.29 -5.45 -29.51
CA TYR A 101 -7.17 -4.96 -28.12
C TYR A 101 -8.49 -4.36 -27.63
N LYS A 102 -9.11 -3.53 -28.47
CA LYS A 102 -10.40 -2.91 -28.17
C LYS A 102 -11.50 -3.95 -27.96
N THR A 103 -11.65 -4.90 -28.87
CA THR A 103 -12.66 -5.96 -28.79
C THR A 103 -12.45 -6.81 -27.54
N ARG A 104 -11.20 -7.18 -27.24
CA ARG A 104 -10.88 -7.98 -26.06
C ARG A 104 -11.23 -7.24 -24.75
N LEU A 105 -10.89 -5.95 -24.62
CA LEU A 105 -11.28 -5.16 -23.45
C LEU A 105 -12.80 -5.06 -23.32
N GLN A 106 -13.52 -4.88 -24.42
CA GLN A 106 -14.98 -4.84 -24.42
C GLN A 106 -15.65 -6.18 -24.10
N ALA A 107 -14.97 -7.30 -24.36
CA ALA A 107 -15.44 -8.64 -24.08
C ALA A 107 -15.23 -9.08 -22.62
N LEU A 108 -14.42 -8.34 -21.84
CA LEU A 108 -14.24 -8.65 -20.42
C LEU A 108 -15.56 -8.40 -19.66
N PRO A 109 -16.02 -9.35 -18.84
CA PRO A 109 -17.23 -9.19 -18.02
C PRO A 109 -16.95 -8.27 -16.82
N CYS A 110 -16.74 -6.98 -17.09
CA CYS A 110 -16.33 -5.99 -16.13
C CYS A 110 -17.45 -5.02 -15.77
N VAL A 111 -17.55 -4.67 -14.49
CA VAL A 111 -18.39 -3.58 -13.97
C VAL A 111 -17.73 -2.22 -14.20
N ILE A 112 -16.39 -2.20 -14.10
CA ILE A 112 -15.57 -1.00 -14.31
C ILE A 112 -15.38 -0.79 -15.81
N GLU A 113 -15.65 0.40 -16.30
CA GLU A 113 -15.38 0.74 -17.70
C GLU A 113 -13.89 0.70 -18.01
N LEU A 114 -13.50 -0.06 -19.02
CA LEU A 114 -12.13 -0.25 -19.48
C LEU A 114 -11.96 0.30 -20.90
N PRO A 115 -12.03 1.63 -21.12
CA PRO A 115 -11.96 2.19 -22.46
C PRO A 115 -10.58 2.01 -23.08
N TYR A 116 -10.54 1.70 -24.37
CA TYR A 116 -9.33 1.63 -25.17
C TYR A 116 -9.00 2.98 -25.77
N ASN A 117 -7.76 3.43 -25.56
CA ASN A 117 -7.20 4.61 -26.22
C ASN A 117 -5.67 4.47 -26.32
N GLU A 118 -5.01 5.43 -26.94
CA GLU A 118 -3.55 5.39 -27.17
C GLU A 118 -2.73 5.27 -25.87
N ARG A 119 -3.17 5.87 -24.77
CA ARG A 119 -2.49 5.78 -23.48
C ARG A 119 -2.60 4.38 -22.86
N VAL A 120 -3.79 3.81 -22.90
CA VAL A 120 -4.03 2.43 -22.48
C VAL A 120 -3.21 1.48 -23.34
N ARG A 121 -3.19 1.69 -24.68
CA ARG A 121 -2.38 0.91 -25.62
C ARG A 121 -0.89 0.92 -25.26
N ALA A 122 -0.33 2.07 -24.91
CA ALA A 122 1.08 2.18 -24.56
C ALA A 122 1.45 1.29 -23.35
N PHE A 123 0.63 1.32 -22.28
CA PHE A 123 0.85 0.48 -21.09
C PHE A 123 0.54 -1.00 -21.36
N LEU A 124 -0.47 -1.30 -22.16
CA LEU A 124 -0.79 -2.65 -22.56
C LEU A 124 0.39 -3.31 -23.28
N LEU A 125 0.96 -2.62 -24.28
CA LEU A 125 2.15 -3.11 -24.99
C LEU A 125 3.38 -3.22 -24.07
N ARG A 126 3.49 -2.36 -23.05
CA ARG A 126 4.53 -2.50 -22.03
C ARG A 126 4.39 -3.84 -21.28
N TYR A 127 3.20 -4.19 -20.78
CA TYR A 127 2.98 -5.46 -20.10
C TYR A 127 3.25 -6.65 -21.02
N VAL A 128 2.57 -6.73 -22.17
CA VAL A 128 2.59 -7.95 -22.99
C VAL A 128 3.81 -8.10 -23.87
N LYS A 129 4.51 -7.00 -24.24
CA LYS A 129 5.68 -7.06 -25.15
C LYS A 129 7.01 -6.78 -24.44
N ARG A 130 7.04 -5.84 -23.49
CA ARG A 130 8.32 -5.43 -22.86
C ARG A 130 8.59 -6.15 -21.55
N SER A 131 7.52 -6.51 -20.78
CA SER A 131 7.65 -7.14 -19.47
C SER A 131 6.88 -8.46 -19.35
N PRO A 132 6.93 -9.37 -20.35
CA PRO A 132 6.13 -10.60 -20.33
C PRO A 132 6.51 -11.52 -19.18
N LYS A 133 7.79 -11.57 -18.78
CA LYS A 133 8.24 -12.33 -17.60
C LYS A 133 7.62 -11.80 -16.31
N GLN A 134 7.43 -10.48 -16.19
CA GLN A 134 6.74 -9.88 -15.05
C GLN A 134 5.25 -10.29 -15.04
N VAL A 135 4.59 -10.26 -16.19
CA VAL A 135 3.19 -10.72 -16.30
C VAL A 135 3.08 -12.20 -15.89
N ALA A 136 3.97 -13.07 -16.38
CA ALA A 136 4.00 -14.48 -15.98
C ALA A 136 4.11 -14.68 -14.47
N ARG A 137 4.94 -13.88 -13.79
CA ARG A 137 5.05 -13.86 -12.31
C ARG A 137 3.78 -13.36 -11.64
N LEU A 138 3.22 -12.27 -12.14
CA LEU A 138 1.97 -11.71 -11.61
C LEU A 138 0.82 -12.72 -11.75
N MET A 139 0.70 -13.40 -12.88
CA MET A 139 -0.26 -14.49 -13.09
C MET A 139 -0.04 -15.63 -12.09
N ARG A 140 1.20 -15.91 -11.73
CA ARG A 140 1.53 -16.91 -10.72
C ARG A 140 1.15 -16.44 -9.31
N MET A 141 1.57 -15.22 -8.92
CA MET A 141 1.27 -14.67 -7.60
C MET A 141 -0.22 -14.45 -7.38
N SER A 142 -0.97 -14.18 -8.45
CA SER A 142 -2.42 -14.00 -8.39
C SER A 142 -3.15 -15.27 -7.96
N GLU A 143 -2.64 -16.47 -8.24
CA GLU A 143 -3.25 -17.72 -7.77
C GLU A 143 -3.32 -17.83 -6.25
N TYR A 144 -2.35 -17.20 -5.55
CA TYR A 144 -2.34 -17.15 -4.08
C TYR A 144 -3.18 -15.98 -3.53
N TYR A 145 -3.05 -14.78 -4.10
CA TYR A 145 -3.67 -13.59 -3.52
C TYR A 145 -5.10 -13.32 -4.01
N PHE A 146 -5.45 -13.67 -5.24
CA PHE A 146 -6.76 -13.34 -5.80
C PHE A 146 -7.93 -13.98 -5.06
N PRO A 147 -7.87 -15.25 -4.62
CA PRO A 147 -8.96 -15.81 -3.80
C PRO A 147 -9.24 -14.98 -2.54
N LEU A 148 -8.20 -14.49 -1.87
CA LEU A 148 -8.31 -13.63 -0.69
C LEU A 148 -8.93 -12.26 -1.04
N PHE A 149 -8.50 -11.66 -2.16
CA PHE A 149 -9.05 -10.37 -2.60
C PHE A 149 -10.52 -10.52 -3.02
N GLU A 150 -10.84 -11.56 -3.78
CA GLU A 150 -12.19 -11.84 -4.28
C GLU A 150 -13.19 -12.09 -3.15
N GLU A 151 -12.79 -12.83 -2.12
CA GLU A 151 -13.61 -13.04 -0.92
C GLU A 151 -13.95 -11.70 -0.25
N ALA A 152 -12.96 -10.83 -0.05
CA ALA A 152 -13.17 -9.53 0.56
C ALA A 152 -14.01 -8.62 -0.36
N LEU A 153 -13.69 -8.52 -1.65
CA LEU A 153 -14.46 -7.73 -2.61
C LEU A 153 -15.92 -8.16 -2.65
N ASN A 154 -16.19 -9.46 -2.66
CA ASN A 154 -17.54 -10.01 -2.61
C ASN A 154 -18.26 -9.62 -1.32
N ARG A 155 -17.61 -9.71 -0.16
CA ARG A 155 -18.16 -9.32 1.14
C ARG A 155 -18.61 -7.86 1.17
N TYR A 156 -17.88 -6.98 0.50
CA TYR A 156 -18.17 -5.56 0.40
C TYR A 156 -18.98 -5.17 -0.85
N GLN A 157 -19.39 -6.14 -1.67
CA GLN A 157 -20.13 -5.95 -2.94
C GLN A 157 -19.41 -5.00 -3.91
N LEU A 158 -18.10 -5.16 -4.03
CA LEU A 158 -17.23 -4.37 -4.90
C LEU A 158 -16.88 -5.14 -6.20
N PRO A 159 -16.61 -4.42 -7.30
CA PRO A 159 -16.18 -5.04 -8.55
C PRO A 159 -14.92 -5.89 -8.40
N TYR A 160 -14.93 -7.09 -8.99
CA TYR A 160 -13.78 -8.00 -8.93
C TYR A 160 -12.53 -7.46 -9.64
N GLU A 161 -12.69 -6.55 -10.59
CA GLU A 161 -11.59 -5.89 -11.29
C GLU A 161 -10.67 -5.13 -10.33
N LEU A 162 -11.17 -4.69 -9.18
CA LEU A 162 -10.35 -4.02 -8.17
C LEU A 162 -9.24 -4.91 -7.59
N ARG A 163 -9.31 -6.25 -7.76
CA ARG A 163 -8.22 -7.18 -7.43
C ARG A 163 -6.91 -6.91 -8.19
N TYR A 164 -6.98 -6.15 -9.29
CA TYR A 164 -5.79 -5.77 -10.05
C TYR A 164 -5.09 -4.52 -9.50
N LEU A 165 -5.67 -3.79 -8.53
CA LEU A 165 -4.99 -2.65 -7.89
C LEU A 165 -3.68 -3.06 -7.21
N PRO A 166 -3.59 -4.13 -6.42
CA PRO A 166 -2.31 -4.58 -5.84
C PRO A 166 -1.24 -4.93 -6.87
N ILE A 167 -1.61 -5.25 -8.11
CA ILE A 167 -0.63 -5.45 -9.19
C ILE A 167 0.09 -4.14 -9.50
N ILE A 168 -0.64 -3.03 -9.63
CA ILE A 168 -0.07 -1.74 -9.99
C ILE A 168 0.52 -1.00 -8.78
N GLU A 169 0.10 -1.34 -7.56
CA GLU A 169 0.62 -0.74 -6.32
C GLU A 169 1.92 -1.39 -5.85
N SER A 170 2.00 -2.70 -5.89
CA SER A 170 3.09 -3.45 -5.27
C SER A 170 3.63 -4.60 -6.11
N ALA A 171 3.09 -4.85 -7.31
CA ALA A 171 3.28 -6.08 -8.07
C ALA A 171 3.06 -7.34 -7.20
N LEU A 172 2.00 -7.31 -6.37
CA LEU A 172 1.62 -8.35 -5.42
C LEU A 172 2.68 -8.64 -4.33
N ASN A 173 3.54 -7.69 -4.01
CA ASN A 173 4.55 -7.82 -2.96
C ASN A 173 4.01 -7.32 -1.60
N PRO A 174 3.74 -8.18 -0.61
CA PRO A 174 3.19 -7.78 0.69
C PRO A 174 4.15 -6.97 1.55
N ILE A 175 5.46 -7.02 1.28
CA ILE A 175 6.47 -6.26 2.01
C ILE A 175 6.94 -5.00 1.27
N ALA A 176 6.30 -4.66 0.14
CA ALA A 176 6.66 -3.48 -0.63
C ALA A 176 6.56 -2.22 0.23
N ARG A 177 7.57 -1.35 0.13
CA ARG A 177 7.60 -0.04 0.78
C ARG A 177 8.00 1.03 -0.23
N SER A 178 7.17 2.04 -0.38
CA SER A 178 7.51 3.18 -1.22
C SER A 178 8.47 4.14 -0.50
N TYR A 179 9.13 4.98 -1.27
CA TYR A 179 9.98 6.07 -0.76
C TYR A 179 9.23 7.02 0.18
N VAL A 180 7.94 7.28 -0.09
CA VAL A 180 7.09 8.16 0.74
C VAL A 180 6.45 7.46 1.93
N GLY A 181 6.72 6.17 2.12
CA GLY A 181 6.28 5.42 3.30
C GLY A 181 4.97 4.64 3.14
N ALA A 182 4.42 4.53 1.95
CA ALA A 182 3.35 3.58 1.68
C ALA A 182 3.87 2.14 1.83
N ALA A 183 3.02 1.18 2.23
CA ALA A 183 3.45 -0.19 2.48
C ALA A 183 2.37 -1.22 2.17
N GLY A 184 2.83 -2.45 1.85
CA GLY A 184 2.02 -3.64 1.65
C GLY A 184 1.43 -3.76 0.25
N LEU A 185 0.60 -4.80 0.06
CA LEU A 185 -0.06 -5.10 -1.21
C LEU A 185 -0.84 -3.90 -1.78
N TRP A 186 -1.53 -3.17 -0.91
CA TRP A 186 -2.42 -2.07 -1.22
C TRP A 186 -1.77 -0.69 -1.07
N GLN A 187 -0.47 -0.62 -0.74
CA GLN A 187 0.32 0.60 -0.59
C GLN A 187 -0.34 1.67 0.30
N PHE A 188 -0.88 1.26 1.44
CA PHE A 188 -1.45 2.20 2.39
C PHE A 188 -0.40 3.17 2.95
N MET A 189 -0.69 4.46 2.90
CA MET A 189 0.01 5.45 3.71
C MET A 189 -0.30 5.21 5.20
N PRO A 190 0.63 5.50 6.14
CA PRO A 190 0.41 5.26 7.57
C PRO A 190 -0.86 5.90 8.13
N ALA A 191 -1.14 7.15 7.75
CA ALA A 191 -2.33 7.87 8.22
C ALA A 191 -3.62 7.20 7.72
N THR A 192 -3.68 6.88 6.42
CA THR A 192 -4.83 6.21 5.80
C THR A 192 -5.01 4.81 6.37
N GLY A 193 -3.94 4.02 6.52
CA GLY A 193 -4.01 2.68 7.14
C GLY A 193 -4.62 2.74 8.54
N LYS A 194 -4.19 3.67 9.38
CA LYS A 194 -4.75 3.86 10.73
C LYS A 194 -6.20 4.30 10.72
N LEU A 195 -6.59 5.19 9.80
CA LEU A 195 -7.98 5.63 9.64
C LEU A 195 -8.90 4.44 9.35
N TYR A 196 -8.40 3.46 8.59
CA TYR A 196 -9.14 2.23 8.27
C TYR A 196 -8.88 1.07 9.24
N GLY A 197 -8.26 1.35 10.41
CA GLY A 197 -8.15 0.43 11.54
C GLY A 197 -6.95 -0.51 11.49
N LEU A 198 -5.94 -0.23 10.63
CA LEU A 198 -4.70 -0.98 10.63
C LEU A 198 -3.79 -0.57 11.78
N GLU A 199 -3.28 -1.54 12.52
CA GLU A 199 -2.26 -1.32 13.53
C GLU A 199 -0.90 -1.09 12.87
N ILE A 200 -0.26 0.02 13.24
CA ILE A 200 1.05 0.39 12.69
C ILE A 200 1.92 0.89 13.83
N ASN A 201 2.86 0.06 14.27
CA ASN A 201 3.79 0.35 15.35
C ASN A 201 5.18 -0.27 15.09
N SER A 202 6.03 -0.38 16.10
CA SER A 202 7.39 -0.91 15.96
C SER A 202 7.48 -2.44 15.89
N LEU A 203 6.43 -3.15 16.23
CA LEU A 203 6.34 -4.62 16.19
C LEU A 203 5.41 -5.10 15.08
N VAL A 204 4.31 -4.38 14.85
CA VAL A 204 3.26 -4.75 13.91
C VAL A 204 3.06 -3.65 12.88
N ASP A 205 2.96 -4.04 11.62
CA ASP A 205 2.56 -3.19 10.51
C ASP A 205 1.52 -3.95 9.67
N GLU A 206 0.24 -3.83 10.06
CA GLU A 206 -0.87 -4.54 9.41
C GLU A 206 -1.14 -4.10 7.96
N ARG A 207 -0.44 -3.08 7.47
CA ARG A 207 -0.45 -2.74 6.03
C ARG A 207 0.21 -3.85 5.20
N MET A 208 1.09 -4.65 5.81
CA MET A 208 1.74 -5.80 5.20
C MET A 208 0.95 -7.10 5.40
N ASP A 209 -0.03 -7.12 6.30
CA ASP A 209 -0.94 -8.26 6.47
C ASP A 209 -1.89 -8.36 5.28
N PRO A 210 -1.85 -9.43 4.46
CA PRO A 210 -2.67 -9.52 3.26
C PRO A 210 -4.17 -9.47 3.56
N ILE A 211 -4.62 -10.06 4.66
CA ILE A 211 -6.04 -10.14 5.04
C ILE A 211 -6.52 -8.78 5.57
N ARG A 212 -5.81 -8.24 6.57
CA ARG A 212 -6.18 -6.98 7.22
C ARG A 212 -6.12 -5.79 6.25
N ALA A 213 -5.06 -5.73 5.43
CA ALA A 213 -4.91 -4.68 4.44
C ALA A 213 -5.99 -4.75 3.36
N THR A 214 -6.37 -5.96 2.90
CA THR A 214 -7.42 -6.13 1.90
C THR A 214 -8.79 -5.69 2.44
N ASP A 215 -9.15 -6.09 3.67
CA ASP A 215 -10.38 -5.64 4.30
C ASP A 215 -10.45 -4.11 4.41
N SER A 216 -9.35 -3.50 4.84
CA SER A 216 -9.24 -2.03 4.93
C SER A 216 -9.31 -1.34 3.57
N ALA A 217 -8.71 -1.92 2.52
CA ALA A 217 -8.78 -1.40 1.17
C ALA A 217 -10.21 -1.45 0.60
N CYS A 218 -10.93 -2.55 0.84
CA CYS A 218 -12.33 -2.67 0.43
C CYS A 218 -13.21 -1.60 1.09
N ARG A 219 -13.02 -1.34 2.40
CA ARG A 219 -13.73 -0.25 3.09
C ARG A 219 -13.38 1.12 2.53
N PHE A 220 -12.11 1.37 2.24
CA PHE A 220 -11.66 2.62 1.64
C PHE A 220 -12.27 2.82 0.25
N LEU A 221 -12.19 1.82 -0.64
CA LEU A 221 -12.77 1.86 -1.98
C LEU A 221 -14.28 2.05 -1.95
N SER A 222 -15.00 1.36 -1.05
CA SER A 222 -16.44 1.56 -0.85
C SER A 222 -16.77 3.00 -0.45
N ASN A 223 -16.01 3.61 0.45
CA ASN A 223 -16.20 5.01 0.84
C ASN A 223 -15.92 5.98 -0.30
N LEU A 224 -14.87 5.75 -1.09
CA LEU A 224 -14.59 6.56 -2.27
C LEU A 224 -15.72 6.44 -3.31
N TYR A 225 -16.30 5.25 -3.50
CA TYR A 225 -17.39 5.06 -4.44
C TYR A 225 -18.67 5.82 -4.01
N LYS A 226 -18.99 5.86 -2.72
CA LYS A 226 -20.09 6.69 -2.20
C LYS A 226 -19.93 8.17 -2.53
N ILE A 227 -18.68 8.66 -2.63
CA ILE A 227 -18.38 10.07 -2.94
C ILE A 227 -18.45 10.34 -4.45
N TYR A 228 -17.87 9.45 -5.26
CA TYR A 228 -17.66 9.72 -6.68
C TYR A 228 -18.69 9.07 -7.59
N GLY A 229 -19.22 7.91 -7.27
CA GLY A 229 -20.19 7.16 -8.09
C GLY A 229 -19.64 6.62 -9.41
N ASP A 230 -18.34 6.82 -9.67
CA ASP A 230 -17.61 6.42 -10.86
C ASP A 230 -16.32 5.72 -10.48
N TRP A 231 -16.11 4.49 -10.97
CA TRP A 231 -14.97 3.67 -10.56
C TRP A 231 -13.63 4.21 -11.04
N ASN A 232 -13.58 4.83 -12.22
CA ASN A 232 -12.33 5.41 -12.71
C ASN A 232 -11.92 6.65 -11.88
N LEU A 233 -12.90 7.42 -11.38
CA LEU A 233 -12.66 8.48 -10.39
C LEU A 233 -12.24 7.91 -9.03
N VAL A 234 -12.84 6.80 -8.59
CA VAL A 234 -12.44 6.09 -7.35
C VAL A 234 -11.00 5.64 -7.44
N ILE A 235 -10.61 5.00 -8.54
CA ILE A 235 -9.23 4.53 -8.78
C ILE A 235 -8.26 5.72 -8.78
N ALA A 236 -8.62 6.83 -9.43
CA ALA A 236 -7.81 8.05 -9.40
C ALA A 236 -7.69 8.64 -7.98
N ALA A 237 -8.81 8.65 -7.21
CA ALA A 237 -8.83 9.15 -5.84
C ALA A 237 -8.07 8.25 -4.87
N TYR A 238 -8.04 6.94 -5.10
CA TYR A 238 -7.21 6.00 -4.36
C TYR A 238 -5.73 6.37 -4.46
N ASN A 239 -5.25 6.67 -5.67
CA ASN A 239 -3.85 7.02 -5.93
C ASN A 239 -3.47 8.40 -5.40
N CYS A 240 -4.22 9.48 -5.78
CA CYS A 240 -3.78 10.85 -5.45
C CYS A 240 -4.56 11.52 -4.32
N GLY A 241 -5.52 10.82 -3.73
CA GLY A 241 -6.42 11.36 -2.72
C GLY A 241 -7.58 12.18 -3.30
N GLY A 242 -8.71 12.17 -2.59
CA GLY A 242 -9.94 12.84 -3.01
C GLY A 242 -9.80 14.35 -3.20
N GLY A 243 -8.94 15.01 -2.43
CA GLY A 243 -8.66 16.44 -2.56
C GLY A 243 -8.16 16.83 -3.95
N ASN A 244 -7.25 16.05 -4.53
CA ASN A 244 -6.71 16.28 -5.88
C ASN A 244 -7.75 16.00 -6.97
N VAL A 245 -8.56 14.95 -6.83
CA VAL A 245 -9.66 14.66 -7.74
C VAL A 245 -10.70 15.78 -7.70
N ASN A 246 -11.10 16.25 -6.52
CA ASN A 246 -12.05 17.36 -6.38
C ASN A 246 -11.50 18.67 -6.98
N LYS A 247 -10.22 18.95 -6.84
CA LYS A 247 -9.54 20.08 -7.49
C LYS A 247 -9.59 19.96 -9.02
N ALA A 248 -9.36 18.76 -9.56
CA ALA A 248 -9.42 18.48 -10.99
C ALA A 248 -10.84 18.62 -11.54
N ILE A 249 -11.86 18.10 -10.83
CA ILE A 249 -13.28 18.26 -11.17
C ILE A 249 -13.65 19.77 -11.27
N ARG A 250 -13.27 20.59 -10.28
CA ARG A 250 -13.52 22.04 -10.33
C ARG A 250 -12.84 22.71 -11.52
N ARG A 251 -11.58 22.34 -11.83
CA ARG A 251 -10.86 22.87 -12.99
C ARG A 251 -11.44 22.43 -14.33
N ALA A 252 -12.08 21.27 -14.38
CA ALA A 252 -12.79 20.75 -15.54
C ALA A 252 -14.22 21.28 -15.69
N GLY A 253 -14.59 22.34 -14.97
CA GLY A 253 -15.95 22.91 -15.04
C GLY A 253 -17.03 22.02 -14.40
N GLY A 254 -16.66 21.20 -13.41
CA GLY A 254 -17.61 20.32 -12.70
C GLY A 254 -17.83 18.94 -13.34
N LYS A 255 -17.14 18.63 -14.43
CA LYS A 255 -17.24 17.31 -15.08
C LYS A 255 -16.77 16.21 -14.13
N ARG A 256 -17.55 15.12 -14.04
CA ARG A 256 -17.34 14.01 -13.09
C ARG A 256 -17.09 12.70 -13.84
N ASP A 257 -16.16 12.71 -14.78
CA ASP A 257 -15.61 11.51 -15.40
C ASP A 257 -14.09 11.63 -15.51
N PHE A 258 -13.40 10.49 -15.44
CA PHE A 258 -11.92 10.46 -15.38
C PHE A 258 -11.27 11.15 -16.59
N TRP A 259 -11.75 10.91 -17.81
CA TRP A 259 -11.11 11.42 -19.03
C TRP A 259 -11.28 12.91 -19.21
N SER A 260 -12.42 13.48 -18.78
CA SER A 260 -12.63 14.92 -18.74
C SER A 260 -11.73 15.64 -17.72
N ILE A 261 -11.46 15.02 -16.56
CA ILE A 261 -10.58 15.63 -15.54
C ILE A 261 -9.11 15.29 -15.73
N TYR A 262 -8.79 14.34 -16.61
CA TYR A 262 -7.46 13.82 -16.88
C TYR A 262 -6.38 14.91 -17.03
N PRO A 263 -6.56 16.01 -17.83
CA PRO A 263 -5.55 17.04 -17.99
C PRO A 263 -5.22 17.80 -16.70
N PHE A 264 -6.12 17.78 -15.72
CA PHE A 264 -6.03 18.53 -14.47
C PHE A 264 -5.54 17.67 -13.29
N LEU A 265 -5.40 16.36 -13.48
CA LEU A 265 -4.87 15.45 -12.48
C LEU A 265 -3.33 15.56 -12.36
N PRO A 266 -2.75 15.18 -11.21
CA PRO A 266 -1.31 15.01 -11.08
C PRO A 266 -0.76 14.06 -12.17
N ARG A 267 0.45 14.31 -12.65
CA ARG A 267 1.05 13.55 -13.77
C ARG A 267 1.06 12.03 -13.52
N GLU A 268 1.39 11.61 -12.32
CA GLU A 268 1.39 10.21 -11.90
C GLU A 268 -0.01 9.61 -12.02
N THR A 269 -1.02 10.28 -11.47
CA THR A 269 -2.42 9.82 -11.46
C THR A 269 -3.02 9.72 -12.86
N ARG A 270 -2.57 10.56 -13.80
CA ARG A 270 -3.01 10.45 -15.21
C ARG A 270 -2.69 9.08 -15.81
N ASN A 271 -1.60 8.47 -15.39
CA ASN A 271 -1.20 7.16 -15.90
C ASN A 271 -1.84 6.00 -15.11
N TYR A 272 -2.32 6.26 -13.90
CA TYR A 272 -2.75 5.22 -12.98
C TYR A 272 -3.95 4.41 -13.50
N VAL A 273 -5.02 5.07 -13.97
CA VAL A 273 -6.17 4.38 -14.59
C VAL A 273 -5.77 3.68 -15.90
N PRO A 274 -5.04 4.29 -16.85
CA PRO A 274 -4.51 3.57 -18.01
C PRO A 274 -3.68 2.32 -17.66
N ILE A 275 -2.83 2.37 -16.63
CA ILE A 275 -2.06 1.20 -16.15
C ILE A 275 -2.99 0.14 -15.58
N PHE A 276 -4.01 0.53 -14.79
CA PHE A 276 -5.00 -0.38 -14.25
C PHE A 276 -5.75 -1.14 -15.37
N ILE A 277 -6.19 -0.44 -16.42
CA ILE A 277 -6.84 -1.06 -17.58
C ILE A 277 -5.88 -2.03 -18.28
N ALA A 278 -4.63 -1.64 -18.46
CA ALA A 278 -3.61 -2.47 -19.09
C ALA A 278 -3.27 -3.71 -18.26
N ALA A 279 -3.24 -3.61 -16.92
CA ALA A 279 -3.05 -4.74 -16.02
C ALA A 279 -4.22 -5.74 -16.12
N ASN A 280 -5.47 -5.23 -16.12
CA ASN A 280 -6.65 -6.06 -16.36
C ASN A 280 -6.52 -6.85 -17.68
N TYR A 281 -6.16 -6.17 -18.76
CA TYR A 281 -5.95 -6.84 -20.06
C TYR A 281 -4.86 -7.91 -19.97
N ALA A 282 -3.69 -7.55 -19.45
CA ALA A 282 -2.54 -8.45 -19.44
C ALA A 282 -2.77 -9.71 -18.61
N MET A 283 -3.48 -9.58 -17.50
CA MET A 283 -3.80 -10.72 -16.63
C MET A 283 -4.87 -11.66 -17.21
N ASN A 284 -5.79 -11.13 -18.03
CA ASN A 284 -6.83 -11.93 -18.66
C ASN A 284 -6.39 -12.55 -19.99
N TYR A 285 -5.57 -11.83 -20.77
CA TYR A 285 -5.16 -12.22 -22.12
C TYR A 285 -3.66 -12.52 -22.26
N GLY A 286 -2.96 -12.76 -21.14
CA GLY A 286 -1.54 -13.10 -21.18
C GLY A 286 -1.23 -14.33 -22.01
N HIS A 287 -2.07 -15.37 -21.93
CA HIS A 287 -1.90 -16.61 -22.69
C HIS A 287 -1.95 -16.37 -24.20
N GLU A 288 -2.85 -15.51 -24.68
CA GLU A 288 -2.98 -15.14 -26.10
C GLU A 288 -1.80 -14.33 -26.63
N HIS A 289 -0.93 -13.88 -25.72
CA HIS A 289 0.35 -13.24 -26.02
C HIS A 289 1.55 -14.19 -25.79
N GLY A 290 1.32 -15.50 -25.64
CA GLY A 290 2.36 -16.48 -25.41
C GLY A 290 3.01 -16.38 -24.02
N ILE A 291 2.32 -15.76 -23.05
CA ILE A 291 2.81 -15.63 -21.67
C ILE A 291 2.21 -16.77 -20.86
N CYS A 292 3.02 -17.74 -20.49
CA CYS A 292 2.61 -18.86 -19.65
C CYS A 292 2.91 -18.57 -18.19
N LYS A 293 2.06 -19.09 -17.29
CA LYS A 293 2.34 -19.08 -15.85
C LYS A 293 3.56 -19.96 -15.57
N ALA A 294 4.46 -19.52 -14.71
CA ALA A 294 5.52 -20.40 -14.22
C ALA A 294 4.94 -21.55 -13.37
N PRO A 295 5.48 -22.77 -13.43
CA PRO A 295 5.02 -23.88 -12.58
C PRO A 295 5.22 -23.58 -11.10
N ILE A 296 4.38 -24.15 -10.21
CA ILE A 296 4.57 -24.09 -8.75
C ILE A 296 5.27 -25.37 -8.32
N GLU A 297 6.44 -25.25 -7.70
CA GLU A 297 7.07 -26.41 -7.07
C GLU A 297 6.26 -26.94 -5.88
N LYS A 298 5.62 -26.06 -5.13
CA LYS A 298 4.73 -26.42 -4.00
C LYS A 298 3.59 -25.41 -3.88
N ALA A 299 2.35 -25.88 -4.00
CA ALA A 299 1.18 -25.05 -3.68
C ALA A 299 1.25 -24.63 -2.20
N MET A 300 1.28 -23.33 -1.93
CA MET A 300 1.22 -22.83 -0.56
C MET A 300 -0.24 -22.87 -0.08
N ILE A 301 -0.59 -23.97 0.56
CA ILE A 301 -1.85 -24.07 1.27
C ILE A 301 -1.57 -23.64 2.70
N THR A 302 -2.16 -22.52 3.11
CA THR A 302 -1.92 -21.91 4.42
C THR A 302 -3.21 -21.72 5.17
N ASP A 303 -3.14 -21.73 6.50
CA ASP A 303 -4.25 -21.39 7.36
C ASP A 303 -3.78 -20.44 8.47
N THR A 304 -4.72 -19.82 9.18
CA THR A 304 -4.46 -18.79 10.18
C THR A 304 -4.98 -19.18 11.55
N ILE A 305 -4.18 -18.92 12.59
CA ILE A 305 -4.52 -19.15 13.99
C ILE A 305 -4.50 -17.81 14.72
N CYS A 306 -5.46 -17.61 15.64
CA CYS A 306 -5.48 -16.44 16.52
C CYS A 306 -4.63 -16.71 17.77
N ILE A 307 -3.66 -15.84 18.03
CA ILE A 307 -2.74 -15.91 19.16
C ILE A 307 -2.87 -14.64 20.00
N ASN A 308 -3.21 -14.77 21.28
CA ASN A 308 -3.31 -13.65 22.21
C ASN A 308 -2.12 -13.54 23.19
N GLN A 309 -1.21 -14.49 23.15
CA GLN A 309 -0.01 -14.51 23.96
C GLN A 309 1.18 -13.95 23.18
N ARG A 310 2.11 -13.33 23.91
CA ARG A 310 3.33 -12.82 23.29
C ARG A 310 4.25 -13.98 22.92
N MET A 311 4.68 -14.01 21.66
CA MET A 311 5.57 -15.05 21.17
C MET A 311 6.52 -14.51 20.09
N HIS A 312 7.59 -15.26 19.82
CA HIS A 312 8.56 -14.99 18.75
C HIS A 312 8.45 -16.07 17.67
N LEU A 313 8.49 -15.71 16.40
CA LEU A 313 8.40 -16.67 15.28
C LEU A 313 9.48 -17.77 15.35
N GLN A 314 10.65 -17.49 15.96
CA GLN A 314 11.69 -18.48 16.15
C GLN A 314 11.23 -19.64 17.07
N GLN A 315 10.33 -19.42 18.01
CA GLN A 315 9.75 -20.48 18.83
C GLN A 315 8.97 -21.47 17.95
N VAL A 316 8.17 -20.92 17.02
CA VAL A 316 7.45 -21.72 16.02
C VAL A 316 8.41 -22.42 15.06
N SER A 317 9.39 -21.70 14.54
CA SER A 317 10.39 -22.23 13.61
C SER A 317 11.09 -23.48 14.16
N GLU A 318 11.64 -23.37 15.37
CA GLU A 318 12.43 -24.46 15.97
C GLU A 318 11.55 -25.64 16.43
N LYS A 319 10.30 -25.38 16.84
CA LYS A 319 9.40 -26.44 17.32
C LYS A 319 8.67 -27.19 16.21
N LEU A 320 8.31 -26.47 15.14
CA LEU A 320 7.56 -27.06 14.03
C LEU A 320 8.44 -27.36 12.80
N GLU A 321 9.73 -27.09 12.88
CA GLU A 321 10.68 -27.27 11.77
C GLU A 321 10.26 -26.53 10.50
N ILE A 322 9.84 -25.25 10.68
CA ILE A 322 9.51 -24.33 9.59
C ILE A 322 10.64 -23.31 9.49
N SER A 323 11.14 -23.03 8.29
CA SER A 323 12.21 -22.04 8.13
C SER A 323 11.75 -20.63 8.58
N MET A 324 12.64 -19.84 9.17
CA MET A 324 12.34 -18.46 9.54
C MET A 324 12.00 -17.60 8.32
N GLU A 325 12.56 -17.92 7.16
CA GLU A 325 12.25 -17.26 5.90
C GLU A 325 10.79 -17.48 5.51
N GLU A 326 10.33 -18.72 5.56
CA GLU A 326 8.94 -19.08 5.28
C GLU A 326 7.97 -18.41 6.27
N LEU A 327 8.26 -18.47 7.58
CA LEU A 327 7.42 -17.82 8.60
C LEU A 327 7.34 -16.30 8.41
N ARG A 328 8.43 -15.62 8.10
CA ARG A 328 8.44 -14.17 7.81
C ARG A 328 7.65 -13.84 6.55
N ARG A 329 7.70 -14.71 5.59
CA ARG A 329 7.00 -14.59 4.33
C ARG A 329 5.48 -14.72 4.51
N LEU A 330 5.05 -15.66 5.36
CA LEU A 330 3.64 -15.88 5.70
C LEU A 330 3.11 -14.81 6.68
N ASN A 331 3.98 -14.17 7.46
CA ASN A 331 3.65 -13.24 8.52
C ASN A 331 4.43 -11.91 8.38
N PRO A 332 4.33 -11.22 7.23
CA PRO A 332 5.16 -10.05 6.94
C PRO A 332 4.85 -8.83 7.81
N GLN A 333 3.70 -8.83 8.50
CA GLN A 333 3.27 -7.77 9.41
C GLN A 333 4.11 -7.69 10.69
N TYR A 334 4.85 -8.74 11.09
CA TYR A 334 5.61 -8.77 12.33
C TYR A 334 7.06 -8.33 12.11
N SER A 335 7.32 -7.03 12.29
CA SER A 335 8.58 -6.39 11.93
C SER A 335 9.82 -6.89 12.69
N ARG A 336 9.66 -7.60 13.78
CA ARG A 336 10.76 -8.14 14.62
C ARG A 336 10.58 -9.61 14.96
N ASP A 337 9.83 -10.30 14.16
CA ASP A 337 9.46 -11.69 14.39
C ASP A 337 8.66 -11.89 15.71
N ILE A 338 8.02 -10.84 16.23
CA ILE A 338 7.30 -10.87 17.51
C ILE A 338 5.82 -10.59 17.30
N LEU A 339 4.98 -11.52 17.73
CA LEU A 339 3.56 -11.31 17.99
C LEU A 339 3.45 -10.66 19.38
N PRO A 340 2.87 -9.45 19.53
CA PRO A 340 2.94 -8.70 20.79
C PRO A 340 2.16 -9.33 21.95
N GLY A 341 1.05 -10.03 21.65
CA GLY A 341 0.12 -10.50 22.66
C GLY A 341 -0.78 -9.39 23.25
N GLY A 342 -1.64 -9.75 24.19
CA GLY A 342 -2.57 -8.82 24.83
C GLY A 342 -3.87 -8.57 24.08
N LYS A 343 -3.95 -8.98 22.83
CA LYS A 343 -5.15 -9.12 21.97
C LYS A 343 -4.90 -10.25 20.97
N ASP A 344 -5.91 -10.60 20.20
CA ASP A 344 -5.78 -11.60 19.14
C ASP A 344 -4.98 -11.06 17.96
N TYR A 345 -3.90 -11.77 17.63
CA TYR A 345 -3.06 -11.57 16.45
C TYR A 345 -3.09 -12.82 15.58
N THR A 346 -3.09 -12.66 14.28
CA THR A 346 -3.10 -13.77 13.33
C THR A 346 -1.70 -14.32 13.11
N LEU A 347 -1.53 -15.63 13.28
CA LEU A 347 -0.34 -16.38 12.86
C LEU A 347 -0.73 -17.25 11.65
N CYS A 348 -0.12 -16.99 10.50
CA CYS A 348 -0.28 -17.78 9.29
C CYS A 348 0.78 -18.89 9.23
N LEU A 349 0.34 -20.13 9.04
CA LEU A 349 1.19 -21.33 8.96
C LEU A 349 0.82 -22.17 7.74
N PRO A 350 1.73 -23.03 7.23
CA PRO A 350 1.35 -24.13 6.35
C PRO A 350 0.26 -24.99 7.00
N THR A 351 -0.80 -25.33 6.26
CA THR A 351 -1.98 -26.03 6.80
C THR A 351 -1.62 -27.35 7.50
N GLU A 352 -0.62 -28.08 6.98
CA GLU A 352 -0.12 -29.31 7.55
C GLU A 352 0.53 -29.13 8.95
N LYS A 353 0.91 -27.92 9.32
CA LYS A 353 1.55 -27.60 10.62
C LYS A 353 0.57 -27.04 11.65
N VAL A 354 -0.64 -26.67 11.24
CA VAL A 354 -1.65 -26.03 12.11
C VAL A 354 -2.08 -26.96 13.24
N GLY A 355 -2.40 -28.22 12.93
CA GLY A 355 -2.79 -29.20 13.95
C GLY A 355 -1.71 -29.40 15.01
N LEU A 356 -0.45 -29.56 14.57
CA LEU A 356 0.70 -29.72 15.46
C LEU A 356 0.95 -28.45 16.31
N PHE A 357 0.73 -27.25 15.75
CA PHE A 357 0.81 -26.00 16.52
C PHE A 357 -0.23 -25.98 17.65
N ILE A 358 -1.50 -26.30 17.33
CA ILE A 358 -2.59 -26.27 18.32
C ILE A 358 -2.30 -27.26 19.45
N GLU A 359 -1.84 -28.47 19.15
CA GLU A 359 -1.48 -29.49 20.14
C GLU A 359 -0.33 -29.05 21.04
N GLN A 360 0.65 -28.34 20.49
CA GLN A 360 1.88 -27.98 21.22
C GLN A 360 1.94 -26.49 21.62
N GLN A 361 0.86 -25.73 21.52
CA GLN A 361 0.82 -24.29 21.67
C GLN A 361 1.51 -23.79 22.93
N ASP A 362 1.18 -24.33 24.11
CA ASP A 362 1.77 -23.92 25.39
C ASP A 362 3.28 -24.22 25.45
N SER A 363 3.71 -25.37 24.92
CA SER A 363 5.11 -25.76 24.82
C SER A 363 5.89 -24.84 23.88
N ILE A 364 5.30 -24.45 22.76
CA ILE A 364 5.91 -23.52 21.80
C ILE A 364 6.09 -22.14 22.44
N ILE A 365 5.05 -21.61 23.09
CA ILE A 365 5.08 -20.29 23.72
C ILE A 365 6.08 -20.23 24.88
N ALA A 366 6.19 -21.29 25.66
CA ALA A 366 7.15 -21.37 26.76
C ALA A 366 8.62 -21.54 26.28
N TYR A 367 8.83 -22.06 25.06
CA TYR A 367 10.15 -22.40 24.57
C TYR A 367 11.03 -21.17 24.39
N LYS A 368 12.15 -21.11 25.10
CA LYS A 368 13.12 -19.98 25.06
C LYS A 368 12.50 -18.58 25.27
N ALA A 369 11.35 -18.50 25.94
CA ALA A 369 10.62 -17.24 26.13
C ALA A 369 11.49 -16.14 26.76
N ASP A 370 12.28 -16.49 27.82
CA ASP A 370 13.15 -15.52 28.51
C ASP A 370 14.21 -14.92 27.58
N SER A 371 14.81 -15.72 26.72
CA SER A 371 15.90 -15.28 25.84
C SER A 371 15.39 -14.51 24.62
N LEU A 372 14.24 -14.91 24.06
CA LEU A 372 13.68 -14.36 22.84
C LEU A 372 12.79 -13.13 23.06
N ILE A 373 12.10 -13.05 24.22
CA ILE A 373 11.08 -12.06 24.49
C ILE A 373 11.50 -11.04 25.53
N HIS A 374 12.01 -11.47 26.72
CA HIS A 374 12.23 -10.59 27.87
C HIS A 374 13.32 -9.52 27.66
N ASN A 375 14.33 -9.77 26.85
CA ASN A 375 15.43 -8.83 26.59
C ASN A 375 15.13 -7.80 25.47
N ARG A 376 13.90 -7.74 24.94
CA ARG A 376 13.57 -6.85 23.83
C ARG A 376 12.80 -5.62 24.29
N ARG A 377 13.14 -4.46 23.70
CA ARG A 377 12.58 -3.15 24.03
C ARG A 377 11.05 -3.13 23.89
N ALA A 378 10.41 -2.38 24.77
CA ALA A 378 8.98 -2.13 24.72
C ALA A 378 8.52 -1.63 23.33
N GLU A 379 7.31 -1.95 22.99
CA GLU A 379 6.64 -1.47 21.78
C GLU A 379 6.62 0.06 21.71
N ILE A 380 6.94 0.62 20.55
CA ILE A 380 6.87 2.06 20.29
C ILE A 380 5.72 2.27 19.30
N ASP A 381 4.65 2.90 19.78
CA ASP A 381 3.58 3.35 18.91
C ASP A 381 4.05 4.53 18.05
N LEU A 382 4.25 4.26 16.75
CA LEU A 382 4.69 5.29 15.80
C LEU A 382 3.66 6.42 15.62
N ALA A 383 2.39 6.21 16.00
CA ALA A 383 1.38 7.26 15.99
C ALA A 383 1.56 8.28 17.11
N LYS A 384 2.18 7.88 18.22
CA LYS A 384 2.53 8.79 19.32
C LYS A 384 3.80 9.61 19.03
N VAL A 385 4.40 9.39 17.86
CA VAL A 385 5.53 10.16 17.36
C VAL A 385 5.02 11.45 16.73
N THR A 386 4.84 12.49 17.52
CA THR A 386 4.49 13.82 17.01
C THR A 386 5.71 14.44 16.33
N SER A 387 5.59 14.80 15.05
CA SER A 387 6.61 15.58 14.34
C SER A 387 6.49 17.06 14.75
N ILE A 388 7.52 17.60 15.41
CA ILE A 388 7.60 19.01 15.75
C ILE A 388 8.84 19.59 15.07
N ASN A 389 8.67 20.54 14.15
CA ASN A 389 9.78 21.21 13.43
C ASN A 389 10.76 20.25 12.73
N GLY A 390 10.25 19.15 12.16
CA GLY A 390 11.09 18.12 11.51
C GLY A 390 11.81 17.18 12.50
N ALA A 391 11.45 17.25 13.78
CA ALA A 391 11.85 16.31 14.82
C ALA A 391 10.66 15.41 15.16
N TYR A 392 10.94 14.23 15.68
CA TYR A 392 9.93 13.31 16.17
C TYR A 392 10.13 13.02 17.66
N ARG A 393 9.04 12.83 18.39
CA ARG A 393 9.05 12.56 19.82
C ARG A 393 8.69 11.10 20.11
N VAL A 394 9.54 10.42 20.88
CA VAL A 394 9.34 9.01 21.26
C VAL A 394 9.49 8.90 22.77
N ASN A 395 8.48 8.37 23.46
CA ASN A 395 8.50 8.21 24.93
C ASN A 395 8.94 9.47 25.68
N GLY A 396 8.41 10.62 25.28
CA GLY A 396 8.74 11.91 25.92
C GLY A 396 10.05 12.54 25.46
N VAL A 397 10.89 11.83 24.71
CA VAL A 397 12.17 12.31 24.20
C VAL A 397 12.04 12.73 22.75
N THR A 398 12.50 13.94 22.42
CA THR A 398 12.50 14.47 21.06
C THR A 398 13.80 14.08 20.36
N TYR A 399 13.70 13.61 19.13
CA TYR A 399 14.83 13.30 18.25
C TYR A 399 14.72 14.12 16.97
N TYR A 400 15.84 14.66 16.51
CA TYR A 400 15.95 15.40 15.26
C TYR A 400 16.94 14.71 14.34
N THR A 401 16.55 14.46 13.09
CA THR A 401 17.49 13.94 12.07
C THR A 401 18.16 15.10 11.39
N ILE A 402 19.50 15.15 11.48
CA ILE A 402 20.33 16.21 10.90
C ILE A 402 20.18 16.19 9.39
N LYS A 403 19.88 17.34 8.79
CA LYS A 403 19.77 17.53 7.34
C LYS A 403 21.06 18.15 6.77
N ASN A 404 21.25 18.07 5.46
CA ASN A 404 22.33 18.78 4.79
C ASN A 404 22.19 20.29 5.03
N GLY A 405 23.30 20.94 5.42
CA GLY A 405 23.32 22.36 5.76
C GLY A 405 22.96 22.69 7.21
N ASP A 406 22.57 21.74 8.03
CA ASP A 406 22.33 21.99 9.46
C ASP A 406 23.65 22.24 10.22
N THR A 407 23.60 23.18 11.18
CA THR A 407 24.66 23.41 12.16
C THR A 407 24.11 23.21 13.58
N LEU A 408 24.96 22.83 14.53
CA LEU A 408 24.54 22.70 15.95
C LEU A 408 23.90 23.98 16.47
N GLY A 409 24.43 25.17 16.10
CA GLY A 409 23.86 26.46 16.47
C GLY A 409 22.46 26.68 15.87
N GLY A 410 22.26 26.34 14.60
CA GLY A 410 20.96 26.42 13.91
C GLY A 410 19.92 25.50 14.55
N ILE A 411 20.32 24.25 14.85
CA ILE A 411 19.46 23.28 15.52
C ILE A 411 19.14 23.75 16.95
N ALA A 412 20.12 24.23 17.73
CA ALA A 412 19.92 24.75 19.05
C ALA A 412 18.89 25.90 19.09
N LYS A 413 19.01 26.84 18.15
CA LYS A 413 18.05 27.95 17.99
C LYS A 413 16.64 27.45 17.66
N ARG A 414 16.51 26.49 16.71
CA ARG A 414 15.22 25.89 16.30
C ARG A 414 14.49 25.21 17.45
N PHE A 415 15.23 24.56 18.35
CA PHE A 415 14.66 23.82 19.49
C PHE A 415 14.76 24.58 20.81
N HIS A 416 15.11 25.88 20.78
CA HIS A 416 15.20 26.75 21.96
C HIS A 416 16.05 26.13 23.08
N CYS A 417 17.24 25.63 22.75
CA CYS A 417 18.24 25.12 23.69
C CYS A 417 19.63 25.66 23.34
N SER A 418 20.61 25.47 24.22
CA SER A 418 21.99 25.87 23.95
C SER A 418 22.76 24.76 23.22
N VAL A 419 23.79 25.14 22.46
CA VAL A 419 24.72 24.19 21.85
C VAL A 419 25.38 23.29 22.89
N LYS A 420 25.69 23.85 24.07
CA LYS A 420 26.24 23.09 25.21
C LYS A 420 25.30 21.99 25.68
N GLN A 421 24.01 22.28 25.81
CA GLN A 421 22.98 21.26 26.13
C GLN A 421 22.86 20.19 25.07
N LEU A 422 22.82 20.57 23.77
CA LEU A 422 22.77 19.61 22.68
C LEU A 422 23.98 18.66 22.70
N LYS A 423 25.17 19.18 22.94
CA LYS A 423 26.40 18.38 23.05
C LYS A 423 26.32 17.44 24.24
N GLN A 424 25.90 17.91 25.41
CA GLN A 424 25.75 17.11 26.62
C GLN A 424 24.74 15.94 26.42
N TRP A 425 23.56 16.23 25.88
CA TRP A 425 22.53 15.21 25.64
C TRP A 425 22.92 14.12 24.66
N ASN A 426 23.88 14.43 23.78
CA ASN A 426 24.31 13.52 22.70
C ASN A 426 25.75 13.03 22.83
N GLY A 427 26.45 13.38 23.92
CA GLY A 427 27.85 12.99 24.12
C GLY A 427 28.81 13.52 23.05
N LEU A 428 28.52 14.69 22.44
CA LEU A 428 29.32 15.26 21.37
C LEU A 428 30.52 16.04 21.95
N LYS A 429 31.73 15.66 21.49
CA LYS A 429 32.99 16.32 21.90
C LYS A 429 33.31 17.55 21.03
N SER A 430 32.78 17.61 19.78
CA SER A 430 33.00 18.72 18.83
C SER A 430 31.68 19.24 18.28
N ASP A 431 31.74 20.34 17.51
CA ASP A 431 30.56 20.92 16.86
C ASP A 431 30.26 20.32 15.49
N ILE A 432 31.09 19.34 15.07
CA ILE A 432 30.93 18.66 13.79
C ILE A 432 29.79 17.64 13.89
N ILE A 433 28.75 17.84 13.06
CA ILE A 433 27.62 16.95 12.92
C ILE A 433 27.54 16.44 11.49
N ARG A 434 26.95 15.26 11.29
CA ARG A 434 26.81 14.65 9.96
C ARG A 434 25.33 14.48 9.63
N ALA A 435 24.93 14.88 8.43
CA ALA A 435 23.58 14.64 7.93
C ALA A 435 23.20 13.15 8.02
N GLY A 436 21.93 12.87 8.28
CA GLY A 436 21.39 11.53 8.51
C GLY A 436 21.57 10.99 9.94
N LYS A 437 22.42 11.59 10.78
CA LYS A 437 22.52 11.24 12.20
C LYS A 437 21.38 11.86 13.00
N LYS A 438 20.98 11.18 14.09
CA LYS A 438 19.90 11.63 14.98
C LYS A 438 20.49 12.35 16.18
N LEU A 439 19.92 13.50 16.52
CA LEU A 439 20.20 14.24 17.76
C LEU A 439 19.05 14.09 18.73
N LYS A 440 19.37 13.75 19.97
CA LYS A 440 18.46 13.73 21.12
C LYS A 440 18.30 15.15 21.67
N ILE A 441 17.07 15.57 21.87
CA ILE A 441 16.70 16.87 22.41
C ILE A 441 15.88 16.64 23.68
N CYS A 442 16.50 16.87 24.83
CA CYS A 442 15.88 16.68 26.14
C CYS A 442 15.35 18.05 26.64
N LYS A 443 14.07 18.28 26.43
CA LYS A 443 13.36 19.43 27.03
C LYS A 443 12.40 18.94 28.07
#